data_ca96a71ccccbba2e853d72e569542c3e
#
_entry.id   ca96a71ccccbba2e853d72e569542c3e
#
_cell.length_a   1.000
_cell.length_b   1.000
_cell.length_c   1.000
_cell.angle_alpha   90.00
_cell.angle_beta   90.00
_cell.angle_gamma   90.00
#
_symmetry.space_group_name_H-M   'P 1'
#
loop_
_entity.id
_entity.type
_entity.pdbx_description
1 polymer ?
#
loop_
_entity_poly.entity_id
_entity_poly.type
_entity_poly.pdbx_seq_one_letter_code
_entity_poly.pdbx_strand_id
1 'polypeptide(L)'
;RQMCIRDRRDIAAIERVSGNILSADVDTSHPLAFGVPRRQLAINKENTVTLQPSANPFSTVVRIDTPPRVNGYLSERNHTRVAGSAWLLVSAQGQGNVVLFADDPAHRKYWHGTDRLLINAIFFGNLVNPSKARG
;
A
#
# COMPACT_ATOMS: atom_id res chain seq x y z
N ARG A 1 22.19 0.34 33.04
CA ARG A 1 22.25 -0.48 31.78
C ARG A 1 20.98 -1.29 31.51
N GLN A 2 20.27 -1.78 32.52
CA GLN A 2 19.01 -2.50 32.33
C GLN A 2 17.84 -1.61 31.90
N MET A 3 17.77 -0.36 32.33
CA MET A 3 16.74 0.60 31.92
C MET A 3 16.73 0.85 30.40
N CYS A 4 17.89 1.05 29.78
CA CYS A 4 17.97 1.29 28.34
C CYS A 4 17.48 0.14 27.44
N ILE A 5 17.54 -1.12 27.92
CA ILE A 5 17.05 -2.28 27.19
C ILE A 5 15.53 -2.40 27.29
N ARG A 6 14.97 -2.06 28.44
CA ARG A 6 13.53 -2.01 28.66
C ARG A 6 12.87 -0.92 27.82
N ASP A 7 13.44 0.30 27.87
CA ASP A 7 12.97 1.44 27.09
C ASP A 7 12.95 1.16 25.58
N ARG A 8 14.00 0.47 25.05
CA ARG A 8 14.03 0.09 23.63
C ARG A 8 12.96 -0.92 23.25
N ARG A 9 12.64 -1.87 24.13
CA ARG A 9 11.56 -2.84 23.87
C ARG A 9 10.19 -2.19 23.94
N ASP A 10 9.99 -1.28 24.86
CA ASP A 10 8.75 -0.54 25.02
C ASP A 10 8.51 0.41 23.84
N ILE A 11 9.54 1.13 23.39
CA ILE A 11 9.48 1.96 22.19
C ILE A 11 9.21 1.10 20.94
N ALA A 12 9.88 -0.04 20.79
CA ALA A 12 9.65 -0.93 19.65
C ALA A 12 8.23 -1.54 19.67
N ALA A 13 7.65 -1.75 20.85
CA ALA A 13 6.27 -2.20 20.97
C ALA A 13 5.27 -1.11 20.59
N ILE A 14 5.52 0.15 20.99
CA ILE A 14 4.69 1.31 20.67
C ILE A 14 4.74 1.63 19.16
N GLU A 15 5.90 1.42 18.52
CA GLU A 15 6.09 1.67 17.08
C GLU A 15 5.66 0.49 16.20
N ARG A 16 5.10 -0.56 16.77
CA ARG A 16 4.60 -1.68 15.99
C ARG A 16 3.37 -1.28 15.18
N VAL A 17 3.36 -1.65 13.90
CA VAL A 17 2.16 -1.61 13.06
C VAL A 17 1.59 -3.02 13.03
N SER A 18 0.40 -3.21 13.56
CA SER A 18 -0.21 -4.53 13.70
C SER A 18 -1.70 -4.48 13.37
N GLY A 19 -2.02 -4.59 12.07
CA GLY A 19 -3.41 -4.71 11.64
C GLY A 19 -4.22 -3.41 11.73
N ASN A 20 -3.64 -2.29 11.30
CA ASN A 20 -4.35 -1.02 11.19
C ASN A 20 -5.09 -0.94 9.85
N ILE A 21 -6.31 -0.42 9.88
CA ILE A 21 -7.05 -0.11 8.66
C ILE A 21 -6.81 1.34 8.31
N LEU A 22 -6.30 1.59 7.11
CA LEU A 22 -6.02 2.92 6.61
C LEU A 22 -6.89 3.24 5.40
N SER A 23 -7.22 4.53 5.22
CA SER A 23 -7.84 5.00 3.98
C SER A 23 -6.78 5.20 2.89
N ALA A 24 -7.13 4.81 1.68
CA ALA A 24 -6.28 4.97 0.50
C ALA A 24 -7.09 5.39 -0.72
N ASP A 25 -6.46 6.15 -1.60
CA ASP A 25 -6.98 6.54 -2.90
C ASP A 25 -6.51 5.56 -3.99
N VAL A 26 -7.43 5.10 -4.80
CA VAL A 26 -7.20 4.17 -5.91
C VAL A 26 -7.36 4.91 -7.22
N ASP A 27 -6.39 4.79 -8.11
CA ASP A 27 -6.56 5.22 -9.50
C ASP A 27 -7.47 4.22 -10.23
N THR A 28 -8.76 4.53 -10.27
CA THR A 28 -9.77 3.68 -10.91
C THR A 28 -9.67 3.66 -12.44
N SER A 29 -8.84 4.51 -13.03
CA SER A 29 -8.54 4.49 -14.47
C SER A 29 -7.47 3.45 -14.83
N HIS A 30 -6.72 2.96 -13.83
CA HIS A 30 -5.65 2.01 -14.02
C HIS A 30 -6.18 0.58 -14.25
N PRO A 31 -5.61 -0.21 -15.20
CA PRO A 31 -6.07 -1.58 -15.47
C PRO A 31 -6.12 -2.50 -14.24
N LEU A 32 -5.17 -2.34 -13.30
CA LEU A 32 -5.15 -3.13 -12.07
C LEU A 32 -6.30 -2.78 -11.12
N ALA A 33 -6.94 -1.63 -11.29
CA ALA A 33 -8.12 -1.23 -10.52
C ALA A 33 -9.44 -1.60 -11.21
N PHE A 34 -9.41 -2.42 -12.26
CA PHE A 34 -10.62 -2.84 -12.98
C PHE A 34 -11.65 -3.47 -12.03
N GLY A 35 -12.86 -2.94 -12.07
CA GLY A 35 -13.97 -3.41 -11.23
C GLY A 35 -13.89 -2.99 -9.75
N VAL A 36 -12.97 -2.11 -9.38
CA VAL A 36 -13.00 -1.43 -8.08
C VAL A 36 -14.03 -0.31 -8.16
N PRO A 37 -15.10 -0.34 -7.33
CA PRO A 37 -16.26 0.53 -7.55
C PRO A 37 -16.06 1.97 -7.09
N ARG A 38 -15.04 2.23 -6.27
CA ARG A 38 -14.81 3.55 -5.64
C ARG A 38 -13.32 3.85 -5.55
N ARG A 39 -12.98 5.14 -5.65
CA ARG A 39 -11.61 5.62 -5.44
C ARG A 39 -11.12 5.41 -4.01
N GLN A 40 -12.03 5.56 -3.03
CA GLN A 40 -11.69 5.35 -1.63
C GLN A 40 -11.73 3.86 -1.28
N LEU A 41 -10.60 3.35 -0.80
CA LEU A 41 -10.42 1.98 -0.38
C LEU A 41 -9.90 1.93 1.06
N ALA A 42 -10.40 0.98 1.82
CA ALA A 42 -9.82 0.62 3.11
C ALA A 42 -8.77 -0.47 2.88
N ILE A 43 -7.56 -0.24 3.33
CA ILE A 43 -6.45 -1.18 3.23
C ILE A 43 -6.01 -1.64 4.62
N ASN A 44 -5.58 -2.89 4.72
CA ASN A 44 -4.97 -3.41 5.94
C ASN A 44 -3.46 -3.11 5.90
N LYS A 45 -2.92 -2.60 7.02
CA LYS A 45 -1.50 -2.29 7.20
C LYS A 45 -0.95 -3.08 8.38
N GLU A 46 -0.10 -4.07 8.13
CA GLU A 46 0.40 -5.00 9.14
C GLU A 46 1.90 -4.85 9.44
N ASN A 47 2.59 -4.09 8.63
CA ASN A 47 4.03 -3.90 8.76
C ASN A 47 4.43 -2.44 8.59
N THR A 48 5.70 -2.14 8.85
CA THR A 48 6.26 -0.78 8.74
C THR A 48 6.83 -0.46 7.36
N VAL A 49 6.71 -1.37 6.40
CA VAL A 49 7.20 -1.16 5.03
C VAL A 49 6.35 -0.11 4.35
N THR A 50 6.99 0.87 3.74
CA THR A 50 6.35 1.90 2.93
C THR A 50 7.03 1.96 1.57
N LEU A 51 6.26 2.10 0.51
CA LEU A 51 6.76 2.27 -0.84
C LEU A 51 6.75 3.76 -1.19
N GLN A 52 7.83 4.25 -1.79
CA GLN A 52 7.85 5.61 -2.32
C GLN A 52 6.95 5.67 -3.56
N PRO A 53 6.05 6.65 -3.66
CA PRO A 53 5.30 6.87 -4.89
C PRO A 53 6.24 7.08 -6.07
N SER A 54 5.89 6.52 -7.23
CA SER A 54 6.67 6.71 -8.44
C SER A 54 6.58 8.16 -8.94
N ALA A 55 7.65 8.65 -9.57
CA ALA A 55 7.61 9.90 -10.32
C ALA A 55 6.65 9.82 -11.54
N ASN A 56 6.43 8.60 -12.06
CA ASN A 56 5.39 8.36 -13.06
C ASN A 56 4.06 8.11 -12.34
N PRO A 57 3.07 9.01 -12.46
CA PRO A 57 1.78 8.89 -11.77
C PRO A 57 1.05 7.58 -12.12
N PHE A 58 1.19 7.08 -13.35
CA PHE A 58 0.58 5.83 -13.80
C PHE A 58 1.15 4.59 -13.11
N SER A 59 2.33 4.68 -12.53
CA SER A 59 2.96 3.56 -11.80
C SER A 59 2.42 3.41 -10.37
N THR A 60 1.75 4.42 -9.81
CA THR A 60 1.19 4.38 -8.46
C THR A 60 -0.30 4.14 -8.53
N VAL A 61 -0.72 2.89 -8.33
CA VAL A 61 -2.13 2.47 -8.47
C VAL A 61 -2.95 2.78 -7.23
N VAL A 62 -2.37 2.54 -6.04
CA VAL A 62 -3.00 2.82 -4.75
C VAL A 62 -2.04 3.62 -3.89
N ARG A 63 -2.53 4.74 -3.37
CA ARG A 63 -1.79 5.64 -2.48
C ARG A 63 -2.54 5.82 -1.16
N ILE A 64 -1.82 5.75 -0.06
CA ILE A 64 -2.38 6.05 1.26
C ILE A 64 -2.69 7.55 1.35
N ASP A 65 -3.84 7.91 1.89
CA ASP A 65 -4.30 9.30 2.00
C ASP A 65 -3.34 10.15 2.85
N THR A 66 -3.42 11.46 2.66
CA THR A 66 -2.64 12.44 3.42
C THR A 66 -3.55 13.54 3.97
N PRO A 67 -3.90 13.52 5.27
CA PRO A 67 -3.62 12.49 6.28
C PRO A 67 -4.49 11.23 6.08
N PRO A 68 -4.00 10.03 6.42
CA PRO A 68 -4.82 8.82 6.36
C PRO A 68 -5.86 8.80 7.48
N ARG A 69 -7.05 8.31 7.19
CA ARG A 69 -7.99 7.90 8.24
C ARG A 69 -7.50 6.56 8.78
N VAL A 70 -7.37 6.46 10.08
CA VAL A 70 -6.81 5.28 10.75
C VAL A 70 -7.88 4.67 11.65
N ASN A 71 -8.08 3.35 11.51
CA ASN A 71 -8.80 2.55 12.48
C ASN A 71 -7.81 1.57 13.11
N GLY A 72 -7.61 1.69 14.41
CA GLY A 72 -6.56 1.01 15.17
C GLY A 72 -5.52 1.99 15.73
N TYR A 73 -4.54 1.45 16.46
CA TYR A 73 -3.45 2.27 17.00
C TYR A 73 -2.33 2.41 15.98
N LEU A 74 -1.97 3.62 15.68
CA LEU A 74 -0.79 3.96 14.88
C LEU A 74 -0.05 5.09 15.56
N SER A 75 1.25 4.90 15.86
CA SER A 75 2.06 5.97 16.46
C SER A 75 2.17 7.16 15.51
N GLU A 76 2.33 8.36 16.05
CA GLU A 76 2.45 9.60 15.27
C GLU A 76 3.58 9.53 14.24
N ARG A 77 4.71 8.92 14.63
CA ARG A 77 5.83 8.67 13.72
C ARG A 77 5.43 7.79 12.54
N ASN A 78 4.71 6.71 12.80
CA ASN A 78 4.23 5.81 11.74
C ASN A 78 3.13 6.47 10.91
N HIS A 79 2.26 7.27 11.53
CA HIS A 79 1.25 8.06 10.83
C HIS A 79 1.89 8.98 9.78
N THR A 80 2.92 9.74 10.19
CA THR A 80 3.69 10.59 9.27
C THR A 80 4.40 9.79 8.18
N ARG A 81 4.92 8.61 8.53
CA ARG A 81 5.68 7.75 7.61
C ARG A 81 4.80 7.12 6.53
N VAL A 82 3.58 6.70 6.87
CA VAL A 82 2.68 6.04 5.92
C VAL A 82 1.89 7.05 5.07
N ALA A 83 1.68 8.27 5.56
CA ALA A 83 0.92 9.29 4.85
C ALA A 83 1.49 9.55 3.46
N GLY A 84 0.65 9.46 2.43
CA GLY A 84 1.03 9.68 1.03
C GLY A 84 1.93 8.61 0.42
N SER A 85 2.32 7.56 1.16
CA SER A 85 3.10 6.46 0.60
C SER A 85 2.26 5.63 -0.37
N ALA A 86 2.93 4.94 -1.30
CA ALA A 86 2.27 4.01 -2.20
C ALA A 86 2.01 2.68 -1.48
N TRP A 87 0.83 2.10 -1.71
CA TRP A 87 0.48 0.77 -1.25
C TRP A 87 0.56 -0.27 -2.37
N LEU A 88 0.25 0.14 -3.60
CA LEU A 88 0.36 -0.68 -4.81
C LEU A 88 1.10 0.10 -5.90
N LEU A 89 2.20 -0.46 -6.36
CA LEU A 89 3.04 0.07 -7.44
C LEU A 89 3.19 -0.93 -8.58
N VAL A 90 3.35 -0.39 -9.79
CA VAL A 90 3.77 -1.14 -10.98
C VAL A 90 5.05 -0.53 -11.53
N SER A 91 6.06 -1.35 -11.77
CA SER A 91 7.32 -0.93 -12.36
C SER A 91 7.65 -1.76 -13.59
N ALA A 92 7.92 -1.11 -14.71
CA ALA A 92 8.41 -1.81 -15.90
C ALA A 92 9.85 -2.30 -15.66
N GLN A 93 10.09 -3.57 -15.95
CA GLN A 93 11.39 -4.20 -15.86
C GLN A 93 11.67 -5.02 -17.13
N GLY A 94 12.55 -4.50 -17.99
CA GLY A 94 12.81 -5.12 -19.29
C GLY A 94 11.54 -5.18 -20.15
N GLN A 95 11.13 -6.38 -20.52
CA GLN A 95 9.90 -6.63 -21.28
C GLN A 95 8.69 -6.98 -20.41
N GLY A 96 8.84 -6.99 -19.10
CA GLY A 96 7.78 -7.33 -18.15
C GLY A 96 7.51 -6.23 -17.13
N ASN A 97 6.60 -6.52 -16.22
CA ASN A 97 6.23 -5.64 -15.13
C ASN A 97 6.42 -6.32 -13.78
N VAL A 98 6.86 -5.56 -12.79
CA VAL A 98 6.87 -5.96 -11.40
C VAL A 98 5.74 -5.21 -10.69
N VAL A 99 4.84 -5.96 -10.05
CA VAL A 99 3.75 -5.41 -9.24
C VAL A 99 4.12 -5.58 -7.77
N LEU A 100 4.17 -4.47 -7.05
CA LEU A 100 4.60 -4.42 -5.65
C LEU A 100 3.43 -4.03 -4.76
N PHE A 101 3.13 -4.87 -3.78
CA PHE A 101 2.22 -4.57 -2.68
C PHE A 101 3.01 -4.30 -1.41
N ALA A 102 2.65 -3.25 -0.67
CA ALA A 102 3.30 -2.93 0.60
C ALA A 102 2.90 -3.87 1.74
N ASP A 103 1.73 -4.50 1.62
CA ASP A 103 1.18 -5.49 2.55
C ASP A 103 0.45 -6.59 1.79
N ASP A 104 -0.03 -7.61 2.51
CA ASP A 104 -0.82 -8.71 1.95
C ASP A 104 -2.19 -8.21 1.47
N PRO A 105 -2.45 -8.20 0.14
CA PRO A 105 -3.73 -7.75 -0.42
C PRO A 105 -4.89 -8.71 -0.15
N ALA A 106 -4.60 -9.97 0.18
CA ALA A 106 -5.60 -11.01 0.42
C ALA A 106 -5.65 -11.44 1.90
N HIS A 107 -5.27 -10.55 2.81
CA HIS A 107 -5.07 -10.84 4.23
C HIS A 107 -6.07 -11.86 4.79
N ARG A 108 -5.56 -13.04 5.17
CA ARG A 108 -6.32 -14.17 5.73
C ARG A 108 -7.58 -14.55 4.93
N LYS A 109 -7.65 -14.17 3.66
CA LYS A 109 -8.75 -14.49 2.72
C LYS A 109 -10.14 -13.97 3.14
N TYR A 110 -10.23 -13.10 4.14
CA TYR A 110 -11.50 -12.45 4.50
C TYR A 110 -11.52 -10.95 4.19
N TRP A 111 -10.36 -10.35 3.83
CA TRP A 111 -10.27 -8.94 3.47
C TRP A 111 -10.57 -8.75 1.98
N HIS A 112 -11.83 -8.72 1.62
CA HIS A 112 -12.27 -8.71 0.21
C HIS A 112 -12.10 -7.37 -0.51
N GLY A 113 -11.77 -6.29 0.20
CA GLY A 113 -11.61 -4.96 -0.41
C GLY A 113 -10.44 -4.87 -1.38
N THR A 114 -9.35 -5.61 -1.12
CA THR A 114 -8.11 -5.57 -1.89
C THR A 114 -7.85 -6.83 -2.73
N ASP A 115 -8.61 -7.91 -2.52
CA ASP A 115 -8.48 -9.17 -3.29
C ASP A 115 -8.53 -8.94 -4.80
N ARG A 116 -9.43 -8.06 -5.25
CA ARG A 116 -9.59 -7.74 -6.66
C ARG A 116 -8.33 -7.15 -7.28
N LEU A 117 -7.61 -6.32 -6.53
CA LEU A 117 -6.34 -5.75 -7.00
C LEU A 117 -5.28 -6.83 -7.22
N LEU A 118 -5.23 -7.85 -6.35
CA LEU A 118 -4.34 -9.00 -6.51
C LEU A 118 -4.73 -9.84 -7.74
N ILE A 119 -6.01 -10.14 -7.89
CA ILE A 119 -6.54 -10.89 -9.05
C ILE A 119 -6.22 -10.13 -10.33
N ASN A 120 -6.48 -8.82 -10.36
CA ASN A 120 -6.16 -7.99 -11.52
C ASN A 120 -4.66 -7.96 -11.82
N ALA A 121 -3.80 -7.94 -10.80
CA ALA A 121 -2.36 -8.00 -10.98
C ALA A 121 -1.91 -9.30 -11.68
N ILE A 122 -2.52 -10.43 -11.32
CA ILE A 122 -2.24 -11.73 -11.93
C ILE A 122 -2.71 -11.76 -13.40
N PHE A 123 -3.94 -11.31 -13.69
CA PHE A 123 -4.52 -11.42 -15.02
C PHE A 123 -4.11 -10.28 -15.97
N PHE A 124 -3.96 -9.06 -15.46
CA PHE A 124 -3.73 -7.87 -16.26
C PHE A 124 -2.32 -7.26 -16.09
N GLY A 125 -1.47 -7.84 -15.23
CA GLY A 125 -0.13 -7.32 -14.98
C GLY A 125 0.71 -7.18 -16.26
N ASN A 126 0.57 -8.09 -17.21
CA ASN A 126 1.27 -8.03 -18.49
C ASN A 126 0.69 -7.00 -19.47
N LEU A 127 -0.55 -6.55 -19.27
CA LEU A 127 -1.21 -5.55 -20.11
C LEU A 127 -0.86 -4.12 -19.69
N VAL A 128 -0.35 -3.95 -18.47
CA VAL A 128 0.05 -2.64 -17.96
C VAL A 128 1.36 -2.24 -18.60
N ASN A 129 1.40 -1.07 -19.24
CA ASN A 129 2.62 -0.53 -19.81
C ASN A 129 2.94 0.85 -19.20
N PRO A 130 3.58 0.88 -18.01
CA PRO A 130 3.88 2.13 -17.34
C PRO A 130 4.87 3.03 -18.10
N SER A 131 5.60 2.48 -19.08
CA SER A 131 6.53 3.25 -19.91
C SER A 131 5.82 4.06 -21.03
N LYS A 132 4.61 3.67 -21.44
CA LYS A 132 3.84 4.36 -22.48
C LYS A 132 2.99 5.52 -21.99
N ALA A 133 2.88 5.74 -20.69
CA ALA A 133 2.14 6.87 -20.13
C ALA A 133 2.89 8.23 -20.25
N ARG A 134 3.97 8.28 -21.01
CA ARG A 134 4.63 9.51 -21.44
C ARG A 134 4.13 9.87 -22.83
N GLY A 135 2.93 10.39 -22.90
CA GLY A 135 2.38 11.08 -24.02
C GLY A 135 2.18 12.54 -23.68
#